data_8efe65fcb4bd2a45f5358ff3d433af89
#
_entry.id   8efe65fcb4bd2a45f5358ff3d433af89
#
_cell.length_a   1.000
_cell.length_b   1.000
_cell.length_c   1.000
_cell.angle_alpha   90.00
_cell.angle_beta   90.00
_cell.angle_gamma   90.00
#
_symmetry.space_group_name_H-M   'P 1'
#
loop_
_entity.id
_entity.type
_entity.pdbx_description
1 polymer ?
#
loop_
_entity_poly.entity_id
_entity_poly.type
_entity_poly.pdbx_seq_one_letter_code
_entity_poly.pdbx_strand_id
1 'polypeptide(L)'
;GREQTKRLVNELAELVPDAFVISGLARGIDTVAHDAALEAGMRTIAVLARGLQHIYPPENQNLADRICQQGALISEFPLATKPVSHNFPIRKRVISGISQGVLMTKASVKSGALITATFGQEQNREVFAVPGRIDSHPSSGCNQLISRNQATLITSATDILEDLLPSISNKAGIQLSFPEPSKLVQLPRSELNEHQIMILDILKEGALDLDNLSLITEG
;
A
#
# COMPACT_ATOMS: atom_id res chain seq x y z
N GLY A 1 6.78 -17.23 4.22
CA GLY A 1 6.23 -15.86 4.12
C GLY A 1 7.28 -14.83 3.79
N ARG A 2 8.32 -14.66 4.63
CA ARG A 2 9.35 -13.62 4.37
C ARG A 2 10.04 -13.83 3.04
N GLU A 3 10.53 -15.02 2.76
CA GLU A 3 11.20 -15.37 1.50
C GLU A 3 10.25 -15.19 0.30
N GLN A 4 9.00 -15.68 0.41
CA GLN A 4 8.03 -15.48 -0.67
C GLN A 4 7.71 -13.99 -0.90
N THR A 5 7.60 -13.20 0.18
CA THR A 5 7.39 -11.75 0.05
C THR A 5 8.55 -11.11 -0.70
N LYS A 6 9.80 -11.38 -0.28
CA LYS A 6 10.99 -10.84 -0.94
C LYS A 6 11.06 -11.26 -2.42
N ARG A 7 10.83 -12.55 -2.70
CA ARG A 7 10.83 -13.06 -4.07
C ARG A 7 9.80 -12.36 -4.94
N LEU A 8 8.53 -12.31 -4.50
CA LEU A 8 7.45 -11.72 -5.27
C LEU A 8 7.63 -10.21 -5.49
N VAL A 9 8.18 -9.49 -4.51
CA VAL A 9 8.50 -8.07 -4.67
C VAL A 9 9.61 -7.87 -5.70
N ASN A 10 10.65 -8.72 -5.69
CA ASN A 10 11.72 -8.65 -6.68
C ASN A 10 11.20 -8.99 -8.09
N GLU A 11 10.38 -10.03 -8.24
CA GLU A 11 9.72 -10.36 -9.50
C GLU A 11 8.84 -9.20 -10.02
N LEU A 12 8.08 -8.54 -9.13
CA LEU A 12 7.28 -7.35 -9.48
C LEU A 12 8.17 -6.19 -9.93
N ALA A 13 9.32 -5.99 -9.28
CA ALA A 13 10.25 -4.93 -9.66
C ALA A 13 10.81 -5.11 -11.08
N GLU A 14 11.05 -6.36 -11.49
CA GLU A 14 11.49 -6.68 -12.85
C GLU A 14 10.38 -6.47 -13.88
N LEU A 15 9.14 -6.82 -13.55
CA LEU A 15 8.00 -6.78 -14.47
C LEU A 15 7.35 -5.39 -14.55
N VAL A 16 7.24 -4.69 -13.42
CA VAL A 16 6.57 -3.39 -13.30
C VAL A 16 7.36 -2.48 -12.35
N PRO A 17 8.52 -1.95 -12.75
CA PRO A 17 9.41 -1.17 -11.88
C PRO A 17 8.76 0.09 -11.31
N ASP A 18 7.75 0.64 -11.97
CA ASP A 18 7.02 1.82 -11.52
C ASP A 18 5.88 1.51 -10.53
N ALA A 19 5.62 0.25 -10.22
CA ALA A 19 4.63 -0.11 -9.22
C ALA A 19 5.06 0.32 -7.80
N PHE A 20 4.06 0.47 -6.93
CA PHE A 20 4.28 0.79 -5.52
C PHE A 20 4.00 -0.42 -4.65
N VAL A 21 4.88 -0.67 -3.69
CA VAL A 21 4.58 -1.59 -2.59
C VAL A 21 3.97 -0.79 -1.44
N ILE A 22 2.75 -1.12 -1.03
CA ILE A 22 2.04 -0.43 0.02
C ILE A 22 1.84 -1.37 1.20
N SER A 23 2.31 -0.97 2.39
CA SER A 23 2.15 -1.77 3.61
C SER A 23 2.09 -0.88 4.86
N GLY A 24 2.16 -1.47 6.03
CA GLY A 24 1.86 -0.76 7.27
C GLY A 24 3.02 -0.53 8.21
N LEU A 25 4.25 -0.77 7.79
CA LEU A 25 5.46 -0.61 8.61
C LEU A 25 5.45 -1.43 9.92
N ALA A 26 4.57 -2.43 10.06
CA ALA A 26 4.53 -3.29 11.23
C ALA A 26 5.68 -4.31 11.21
N ARG A 27 5.92 -4.95 12.37
CA ARG A 27 6.87 -6.06 12.46
C ARG A 27 6.51 -7.20 11.52
N GLY A 28 7.50 -7.82 10.93
CA GLY A 28 7.33 -9.06 10.16
C GLY A 28 7.23 -8.85 8.66
N ILE A 29 6.10 -9.17 8.05
CA ILE A 29 5.94 -9.13 6.58
C ILE A 29 5.96 -7.70 6.05
N ASP A 30 5.37 -6.73 6.77
CA ASP A 30 5.37 -5.32 6.36
C ASP A 30 6.80 -4.80 6.22
N THR A 31 7.65 -5.04 7.24
CA THR A 31 9.08 -4.67 7.21
C THR A 31 9.78 -5.29 6.00
N VAL A 32 9.57 -6.60 5.77
CA VAL A 32 10.20 -7.31 4.65
C VAL A 32 9.72 -6.77 3.30
N ALA A 33 8.43 -6.43 3.17
CA ALA A 33 7.88 -5.90 1.94
C ALA A 33 8.49 -4.53 1.59
N HIS A 34 8.60 -3.63 2.58
CA HIS A 34 9.24 -2.32 2.38
C HIS A 34 10.74 -2.44 2.08
N ASP A 35 11.47 -3.27 2.84
CA ASP A 35 12.91 -3.49 2.61
C ASP A 35 13.16 -4.06 1.20
N ALA A 36 12.40 -5.08 0.81
CA ALA A 36 12.54 -5.69 -0.52
C ALA A 36 12.24 -4.69 -1.64
N ALA A 37 11.21 -3.85 -1.48
CA ALA A 37 10.88 -2.81 -2.45
C ALA A 37 12.03 -1.81 -2.61
N LEU A 38 12.58 -1.30 -1.50
CA LEU A 38 13.70 -0.37 -1.52
C LEU A 38 14.98 -1.00 -2.10
N GLU A 39 15.28 -2.26 -1.74
CA GLU A 39 16.43 -3.01 -2.28
C GLU A 39 16.31 -3.23 -3.79
N ALA A 40 15.08 -3.44 -4.29
CA ALA A 40 14.80 -3.62 -5.71
C ALA A 40 14.62 -2.29 -6.48
N GLY A 41 14.80 -1.13 -5.83
CA GLY A 41 14.63 0.19 -6.45
C GLY A 41 13.17 0.62 -6.66
N MET A 42 12.20 -0.15 -6.16
CA MET A 42 10.79 0.21 -6.22
C MET A 42 10.42 1.28 -5.19
N ARG A 43 9.42 2.07 -5.51
CA ARG A 43 8.82 3.00 -4.55
C ARG A 43 7.92 2.25 -3.56
N THR A 44 7.88 2.74 -2.32
CA THR A 44 7.03 2.12 -1.30
C THR A 44 6.35 3.16 -0.42
N ILE A 45 5.11 2.86 -0.01
CA ILE A 45 4.31 3.75 0.84
C ILE A 45 3.97 3.01 2.12
N ALA A 46 4.33 3.59 3.26
CA ALA A 46 3.96 3.07 4.56
C ALA A 46 2.77 3.84 5.13
N VAL A 47 1.66 3.13 5.34
CA VAL A 47 0.48 3.70 6.01
C VAL A 47 0.61 3.44 7.50
N LEU A 48 0.53 4.48 8.33
CA LEU A 48 0.73 4.37 9.77
C LEU A 48 -0.60 4.29 10.52
N ALA A 49 -0.63 3.52 11.63
CA ALA A 49 -1.78 3.42 12.55
C ALA A 49 -1.68 4.44 13.72
N ARG A 50 -1.02 5.57 13.46
CA ARG A 50 -0.75 6.66 14.41
C ARG A 50 -0.35 7.91 13.63
N GLY A 51 -0.21 9.04 14.33
CA GLY A 51 0.34 10.25 13.72
C GLY A 51 1.81 10.12 13.30
N LEU A 52 2.25 10.99 12.41
CA LEU A 52 3.58 10.93 11.78
C LEU A 52 4.72 11.43 12.68
N GLN A 53 4.43 12.05 13.83
CA GLN A 53 5.45 12.66 14.71
C GLN A 53 6.50 11.65 15.20
N HIS A 54 6.14 10.39 15.38
CA HIS A 54 7.04 9.33 15.82
C HIS A 54 6.77 8.04 15.06
N ILE A 55 7.78 7.25 14.82
CA ILE A 55 7.62 5.95 14.14
C ILE A 55 7.30 4.84 15.15
N TYR A 56 6.43 3.90 14.72
CA TYR A 56 6.14 2.69 15.46
C TYR A 56 6.04 1.49 14.49
N PRO A 57 6.71 0.40 14.79
CA PRO A 57 7.59 0.17 15.96
C PRO A 57 8.90 0.97 15.85
N PRO A 58 9.53 1.34 17.01
CA PRO A 58 10.71 2.20 17.00
C PRO A 58 11.90 1.63 16.23
N GLU A 59 12.05 0.31 16.20
CA GLU A 59 13.09 -0.38 15.43
C GLU A 59 13.01 -0.15 13.93
N ASN A 60 11.84 0.25 13.41
CA ASN A 60 11.64 0.56 12.00
C ASN A 60 11.90 2.04 11.65
N GLN A 61 12.50 2.82 12.55
CA GLN A 61 12.82 4.24 12.28
C GLN A 61 13.72 4.38 11.04
N ASN A 62 14.81 3.63 11.00
CA ASN A 62 15.73 3.67 9.85
C ASN A 62 15.03 3.28 8.54
N LEU A 63 14.15 2.28 8.58
CA LEU A 63 13.35 1.88 7.42
C LEU A 63 12.39 3.01 7.00
N ALA A 64 11.74 3.67 7.94
CA ALA A 64 10.88 4.82 7.67
C ALA A 64 11.64 5.97 6.99
N ASP A 65 12.85 6.27 7.47
CA ASP A 65 13.72 7.31 6.88
C ASP A 65 14.11 6.96 5.43
N ARG A 66 14.42 5.69 5.16
CA ARG A 66 14.68 5.19 3.80
C ARG A 66 13.44 5.25 2.91
N ILE A 67 12.27 4.92 3.43
CA ILE A 67 10.99 5.03 2.70
C ILE A 67 10.75 6.48 2.27
N CYS A 68 11.01 7.46 3.13
CA CYS A 68 10.84 8.88 2.80
C CYS A 68 11.73 9.35 1.64
N GLN A 69 12.83 8.66 1.34
CA GLN A 69 13.72 8.99 0.23
C GLN A 69 13.21 8.51 -1.13
N GLN A 70 12.39 7.44 -1.16
CA GLN A 70 11.92 6.79 -2.40
C GLN A 70 10.40 6.64 -2.47
N GLY A 71 9.67 7.11 -1.48
CA GLY A 71 8.24 6.94 -1.35
C GLY A 71 7.64 7.88 -0.33
N ALA A 72 6.72 7.39 0.51
CA ALA A 72 6.05 8.23 1.49
C ALA A 72 5.62 7.46 2.74
N LEU A 73 5.52 8.21 3.85
CA LEU A 73 4.77 7.82 5.04
C LEU A 73 3.45 8.58 5.03
N ILE A 74 2.35 7.88 5.18
CA ILE A 74 1.01 8.50 5.23
C ILE A 74 0.24 8.05 6.47
N SER A 75 -0.64 8.90 6.94
CA SER A 75 -1.53 8.62 8.06
C SER A 75 -2.82 9.42 7.96
N GLU A 76 -3.92 8.86 8.43
CA GLU A 76 -5.20 9.56 8.65
C GLU A 76 -5.31 10.15 10.06
N PHE A 77 -4.32 9.91 10.92
CA PHE A 77 -4.38 10.34 12.31
C PHE A 77 -3.60 11.65 12.50
N PRO A 78 -4.07 12.55 13.38
CA PRO A 78 -3.34 13.76 13.77
C PRO A 78 -1.89 13.45 14.17
N LEU A 79 -0.96 14.39 13.91
CA LEU A 79 0.50 14.18 14.02
C LEU A 79 0.95 13.55 15.33
N ALA A 80 0.39 13.99 16.47
CA ALA A 80 0.78 13.53 17.81
C ALA A 80 0.04 12.25 18.28
N THR A 81 -0.83 11.66 17.45
CA THR A 81 -1.61 10.48 17.85
C THR A 81 -0.71 9.30 18.20
N LYS A 82 -0.90 8.74 19.39
CA LYS A 82 -0.14 7.59 19.87
C LYS A 82 -0.62 6.28 19.20
N PRO A 83 0.24 5.24 19.11
CA PRO A 83 -0.16 3.95 18.58
C PRO A 83 -1.06 3.24 19.59
N VAL A 84 -2.35 3.13 19.28
CA VAL A 84 -3.32 2.36 20.05
C VAL A 84 -3.81 1.16 19.23
N SER A 85 -4.12 0.05 19.90
CA SER A 85 -4.48 -1.21 19.23
C SER A 85 -5.67 -1.07 18.27
N HIS A 86 -6.62 -0.22 18.60
CA HIS A 86 -7.81 0.08 17.80
C HIS A 86 -7.48 0.70 16.42
N ASN A 87 -6.42 1.46 16.29
CA ASN A 87 -6.04 2.12 15.05
C ASN A 87 -5.50 1.14 13.98
N PHE A 88 -4.92 0.00 14.41
CA PHE A 88 -4.32 -0.94 13.45
C PHE A 88 -5.35 -1.58 12.50
N PRO A 89 -6.52 -2.04 12.95
CA PRO A 89 -7.58 -2.47 12.04
C PRO A 89 -8.06 -1.34 11.13
N ILE A 90 -8.31 -0.15 11.66
CA ILE A 90 -8.82 1.00 10.90
C ILE A 90 -7.88 1.36 9.75
N ARG A 91 -6.58 1.48 10.01
CA ARG A 91 -5.55 1.79 9.01
C ARG A 91 -5.56 0.84 7.81
N LYS A 92 -5.91 -0.45 8.00
CA LYS A 92 -5.84 -1.46 6.94
C LYS A 92 -6.77 -1.18 5.77
N ARG A 93 -7.91 -0.50 5.99
CA ARG A 93 -8.80 -0.06 4.92
C ARG A 93 -8.13 0.95 3.98
N VAL A 94 -7.17 1.74 4.50
CA VAL A 94 -6.41 2.69 3.68
C VAL A 94 -5.41 1.93 2.82
N ILE A 95 -4.69 0.94 3.39
CA ILE A 95 -3.75 0.11 2.64
C ILE A 95 -4.45 -0.53 1.44
N SER A 96 -5.57 -1.22 1.66
CA SER A 96 -6.32 -1.85 0.58
C SER A 96 -6.95 -0.81 -0.37
N GLY A 97 -7.45 0.31 0.15
CA GLY A 97 -8.13 1.34 -0.62
C GLY A 97 -7.26 2.01 -1.68
N ILE A 98 -6.00 2.28 -1.36
CA ILE A 98 -5.04 2.90 -2.29
C ILE A 98 -4.26 1.87 -3.11
N SER A 99 -4.49 0.57 -2.90
CA SER A 99 -3.88 -0.52 -3.67
C SER A 99 -4.79 -0.98 -4.81
N GLN A 100 -4.20 -1.45 -5.89
CA GLN A 100 -4.93 -2.14 -6.97
C GLN A 100 -5.26 -3.58 -6.58
N GLY A 101 -4.36 -4.24 -5.82
CA GLY A 101 -4.55 -5.59 -5.32
C GLY A 101 -3.93 -5.78 -3.94
N VAL A 102 -4.41 -6.77 -3.20
CA VAL A 102 -3.95 -7.14 -1.86
C VAL A 102 -3.27 -8.50 -1.89
N LEU A 103 -1.99 -8.54 -1.55
CA LEU A 103 -1.20 -9.77 -1.55
C LEU A 103 -1.04 -10.35 -0.14
N MET A 104 -1.47 -11.58 0.03
CA MET A 104 -1.37 -12.36 1.27
C MET A 104 -0.29 -13.44 1.13
N THR A 105 0.92 -13.17 1.60
CA THR A 105 2.03 -14.14 1.51
C THR A 105 2.07 -15.14 2.66
N LYS A 106 1.49 -14.80 3.83
CA LYS A 106 1.37 -15.69 4.98
C LYS A 106 0.38 -15.15 6.01
N ALA A 107 -0.65 -15.91 6.33
CA ALA A 107 -1.60 -15.59 7.39
C ALA A 107 -2.18 -16.87 8.00
N SER A 108 -2.30 -16.94 9.33
CA SER A 108 -3.15 -17.91 9.99
C SER A 108 -4.61 -17.43 10.01
N VAL A 109 -5.57 -18.31 10.26
CA VAL A 109 -7.00 -17.98 10.32
C VAL A 109 -7.36 -16.92 11.38
N LYS A 110 -6.50 -16.73 12.39
CA LYS A 110 -6.66 -15.69 13.43
C LYS A 110 -5.77 -14.47 13.17
N SER A 111 -5.10 -14.41 12.02
CA SER A 111 -4.19 -13.29 11.72
C SER A 111 -4.95 -12.01 11.45
N GLY A 112 -4.50 -10.93 12.07
CA GLY A 112 -4.96 -9.59 11.73
C GLY A 112 -4.78 -9.23 10.24
N ALA A 113 -3.87 -9.89 9.52
CA ALA A 113 -3.68 -9.66 8.08
C ALA A 113 -4.94 -9.96 7.26
N LEU A 114 -5.78 -10.92 7.69
CA LEU A 114 -7.04 -11.24 7.01
C LEU A 114 -8.01 -10.04 6.97
N ILE A 115 -7.92 -9.13 7.92
CA ILE A 115 -8.72 -7.90 7.90
C ILE A 115 -8.40 -7.06 6.66
N THR A 116 -7.14 -7.03 6.22
CA THR A 116 -6.77 -6.31 4.98
C THR A 116 -7.37 -6.98 3.75
N ALA A 117 -7.40 -8.32 3.71
CA ALA A 117 -8.05 -9.07 2.65
C ALA A 117 -9.56 -8.78 2.60
N THR A 118 -10.23 -8.78 3.76
CA THR A 118 -11.66 -8.43 3.85
C THR A 118 -11.93 -7.01 3.32
N PHE A 119 -11.16 -6.02 3.76
CA PHE A 119 -11.30 -4.67 3.21
C PHE A 119 -11.00 -4.60 1.71
N GLY A 120 -10.03 -5.38 1.22
CA GLY A 120 -9.77 -5.48 -0.21
C GLY A 120 -11.02 -5.91 -0.98
N GLN A 121 -11.67 -6.99 -0.54
CA GLN A 121 -12.91 -7.49 -1.13
C GLN A 121 -14.06 -6.46 -1.06
N GLU A 122 -14.28 -5.86 0.11
CA GLU A 122 -15.31 -4.82 0.31
C GLU A 122 -15.09 -3.59 -0.58
N GLN A 123 -13.83 -3.33 -0.96
CA GLN A 123 -13.43 -2.21 -1.82
C GLN A 123 -13.25 -2.62 -3.29
N ASN A 124 -13.68 -3.80 -3.69
CA ASN A 124 -13.54 -4.36 -5.04
C ASN A 124 -12.08 -4.36 -5.52
N ARG A 125 -11.15 -4.74 -4.62
CA ARG A 125 -9.76 -4.99 -4.96
C ARG A 125 -9.52 -6.48 -5.13
N GLU A 126 -8.71 -6.85 -6.11
CA GLU A 126 -8.27 -8.23 -6.23
C GLU A 126 -7.47 -8.65 -5.00
N VAL A 127 -7.74 -9.84 -4.51
CA VAL A 127 -7.03 -10.42 -3.37
C VAL A 127 -6.26 -11.64 -3.84
N PHE A 128 -4.97 -11.64 -3.60
CA PHE A 128 -4.05 -12.72 -3.98
C PHE A 128 -3.53 -13.42 -2.75
N ALA A 129 -3.38 -14.73 -2.81
CA ALA A 129 -2.84 -15.50 -1.71
C ALA A 129 -1.82 -16.55 -2.16
N VAL A 130 -0.67 -16.55 -1.50
CA VAL A 130 0.33 -17.59 -1.69
C VAL A 130 -0.11 -18.84 -0.93
N PRO A 131 -0.25 -20.00 -1.60
CA PRO A 131 -0.62 -21.25 -0.94
C PRO A 131 0.51 -21.73 -0.02
N GLY A 132 0.14 -22.50 0.97
CA GLY A 132 1.10 -23.17 1.85
C GLY A 132 0.69 -24.58 2.16
N ARG A 133 1.57 -25.34 2.84
CA ARG A 133 1.26 -26.70 3.23
C ARG A 133 -0.01 -26.74 4.09
N ILE A 134 -0.82 -27.76 3.90
CA ILE A 134 -2.10 -27.92 4.62
C ILE A 134 -1.92 -28.13 6.14
N ASP A 135 -0.78 -28.66 6.55
CA ASP A 135 -0.39 -28.87 7.94
C ASP A 135 0.30 -27.62 8.56
N SER A 136 0.53 -26.57 7.78
CA SER A 136 1.17 -25.34 8.25
C SER A 136 0.15 -24.35 8.82
N HIS A 137 0.01 -24.32 10.16
CA HIS A 137 -0.85 -23.35 10.83
C HIS A 137 -0.66 -21.88 10.36
N PRO A 138 0.58 -21.37 10.14
CA PRO A 138 0.78 -20.02 9.65
C PRO A 138 0.30 -19.76 8.21
N SER A 139 -0.02 -20.78 7.43
CA SER A 139 -0.54 -20.67 6.07
C SER A 139 -2.05 -20.93 5.97
N SER A 140 -2.65 -21.36 7.07
CA SER A 140 -4.06 -21.80 7.09
C SER A 140 -5.04 -20.70 6.66
N GLY A 141 -4.76 -19.42 6.94
CA GLY A 141 -5.61 -18.31 6.53
C GLY A 141 -5.51 -18.04 5.02
N CYS A 142 -4.31 -18.10 4.42
CA CYS A 142 -4.15 -17.98 2.97
C CYS A 142 -4.89 -19.13 2.26
N ASN A 143 -4.68 -20.38 2.70
CA ASN A 143 -5.38 -21.53 2.14
C ASN A 143 -6.90 -21.44 2.31
N GLN A 144 -7.38 -20.87 3.42
CA GLN A 144 -8.81 -20.64 3.63
C GLN A 144 -9.39 -19.59 2.68
N LEU A 145 -8.70 -18.48 2.43
CA LEU A 145 -9.13 -17.48 1.45
C LEU A 145 -9.25 -18.12 0.06
N ILE A 146 -8.25 -18.91 -0.35
CA ILE A 146 -8.23 -19.61 -1.63
C ILE A 146 -9.40 -20.58 -1.73
N SER A 147 -9.59 -21.44 -0.73
CA SER A 147 -10.64 -22.48 -0.75
C SER A 147 -12.06 -21.93 -0.74
N ARG A 148 -12.24 -20.68 -0.32
CA ARG A 148 -13.53 -19.95 -0.31
C ARG A 148 -13.72 -19.04 -1.52
N ASN A 149 -12.84 -19.08 -2.50
CA ASN A 149 -12.82 -18.15 -3.64
C ASN A 149 -12.79 -16.68 -3.19
N GLN A 150 -12.12 -16.41 -2.08
CA GLN A 150 -11.93 -15.08 -1.50
C GLN A 150 -10.55 -14.50 -1.84
N ALA A 151 -9.69 -15.28 -2.48
CA ALA A 151 -8.40 -14.85 -3.02
C ALA A 151 -8.00 -15.77 -4.19
N THR A 152 -7.41 -15.18 -5.21
CA THR A 152 -6.75 -15.91 -6.30
C THR A 152 -5.46 -16.55 -5.77
N LEU A 153 -5.28 -17.85 -6.01
CA LEU A 153 -4.01 -18.52 -5.72
C LEU A 153 -2.94 -18.02 -6.68
N ILE A 154 -1.80 -17.59 -6.13
CA ILE A 154 -0.66 -17.19 -6.94
C ILE A 154 0.60 -17.92 -6.53
N THR A 155 1.48 -18.14 -7.50
CA THR A 155 2.81 -18.74 -7.33
C THR A 155 3.93 -17.82 -7.79
N SER A 156 3.62 -16.80 -8.60
CA SER A 156 4.54 -15.82 -9.18
C SER A 156 3.93 -14.42 -9.21
N ALA A 157 4.75 -13.41 -9.50
CA ALA A 157 4.27 -12.06 -9.74
C ALA A 157 3.50 -11.93 -11.07
N THR A 158 3.78 -12.80 -12.04
CA THR A 158 3.04 -12.84 -13.31
C THR A 158 1.57 -13.12 -13.08
N ASP A 159 1.22 -14.05 -12.17
CA ASP A 159 -0.17 -14.39 -11.84
C ASP A 159 -0.93 -13.15 -11.33
N ILE A 160 -0.25 -12.26 -10.57
CA ILE A 160 -0.84 -10.99 -10.09
C ILE A 160 -1.14 -10.06 -11.26
N LEU A 161 -0.20 -9.95 -12.21
CA LEU A 161 -0.33 -9.04 -13.34
C LEU A 161 -1.38 -9.51 -14.35
N GLU A 162 -1.53 -10.80 -14.56
CA GLU A 162 -2.56 -11.38 -15.44
C GLU A 162 -3.96 -11.01 -14.97
N ASP A 163 -4.23 -11.01 -13.67
CA ASP A 163 -5.51 -10.64 -13.10
C ASP A 163 -5.72 -9.11 -13.04
N LEU A 164 -4.68 -8.35 -12.66
CA LEU A 164 -4.80 -6.90 -12.55
C LEU A 164 -4.82 -6.19 -13.90
N LEU A 165 -4.15 -6.75 -14.89
CA LEU A 165 -3.92 -6.10 -16.18
C LEU A 165 -4.20 -7.07 -17.35
N PRO A 166 -5.44 -7.59 -17.47
CA PRO A 166 -5.80 -8.59 -18.48
C PRO A 166 -5.52 -8.16 -19.92
N SER A 167 -5.33 -6.85 -20.16
CA SER A 167 -4.95 -6.30 -21.46
C SER A 167 -3.44 -6.38 -21.77
N ILE A 168 -2.59 -6.74 -20.79
CA ILE A 168 -1.13 -6.82 -20.98
C ILE A 168 -0.69 -8.22 -21.41
N SER A 169 -1.33 -9.28 -20.93
CA SER A 169 -1.00 -10.65 -21.29
C SER A 169 -1.12 -10.92 -22.81
N ASN A 170 -1.91 -10.12 -23.53
CA ASN A 170 -2.12 -10.24 -24.97
C ASN A 170 -1.26 -9.31 -25.85
N LYS A 171 -0.38 -8.47 -25.27
CA LYS A 171 0.46 -7.54 -26.04
C LYS A 171 1.88 -7.49 -25.49
N ALA A 172 2.69 -8.48 -25.85
CA ALA A 172 4.13 -8.33 -25.80
C ALA A 172 4.52 -7.04 -26.52
N GLY A 173 4.86 -5.97 -25.79
CA GLY A 173 5.31 -4.70 -26.36
C GLY A 173 4.61 -3.44 -25.89
N ILE A 174 3.61 -3.48 -25.02
CA ILE A 174 3.10 -2.25 -24.41
C ILE A 174 3.90 -1.95 -23.15
N GLN A 175 4.85 -1.03 -23.29
CA GLN A 175 5.43 -0.31 -22.18
C GLN A 175 4.28 0.46 -21.51
N LEU A 176 3.86 0.03 -20.32
CA LEU A 176 2.97 0.84 -19.47
C LEU A 176 3.76 2.08 -19.05
N SER A 177 3.62 3.14 -19.81
CA SER A 177 4.00 4.45 -19.33
C SER A 177 2.93 4.89 -18.33
N PHE A 178 3.17 4.67 -17.05
CA PHE A 178 2.47 5.47 -16.05
C PHE A 178 2.80 6.94 -16.35
N PRO A 179 1.81 7.85 -16.31
CA PRO A 179 2.10 9.26 -16.53
C PRO A 179 3.20 9.66 -15.55
N GLU A 180 4.28 10.24 -16.08
CA GLU A 180 5.34 10.79 -15.25
C GLU A 180 4.70 11.69 -14.18
N PRO A 181 5.23 11.70 -12.93
CA PRO A 181 4.71 12.56 -11.86
C PRO A 181 4.66 14.05 -12.24
N SER A 182 5.40 14.44 -13.26
CA SER A 182 5.42 15.80 -13.82
C SER A 182 4.19 16.17 -14.68
N LYS A 183 3.35 15.21 -15.04
CA LYS A 183 2.01 15.48 -15.61
C LYS A 183 0.93 15.29 -14.55
N LEU A 184 1.09 15.94 -13.41
CA LEU A 184 -0.07 16.40 -12.67
C LEU A 184 -0.98 17.08 -13.70
N VAL A 185 -2.20 16.58 -13.86
CA VAL A 185 -3.23 17.25 -14.62
C VAL A 185 -3.32 18.65 -14.03
N GLN A 186 -2.65 19.61 -14.66
CA GLN A 186 -2.84 21.02 -14.32
C GLN A 186 -4.25 21.32 -14.82
N LEU A 187 -5.23 21.11 -13.94
CA LEU A 187 -6.55 21.68 -14.19
C LEU A 187 -6.34 23.16 -14.47
N PRO A 188 -6.77 23.67 -15.61
CA PRO A 188 -6.61 25.08 -15.91
C PRO A 188 -7.24 25.87 -14.77
N ARG A 189 -6.50 26.83 -14.21
CA ARG A 189 -6.98 27.67 -13.08
C ARG A 189 -8.37 28.28 -13.33
N SER A 190 -8.75 28.43 -14.58
CA SER A 190 -10.07 28.91 -15.02
C SER A 190 -11.24 27.94 -14.70
N GLU A 191 -10.97 26.68 -14.41
CA GLU A 191 -11.99 25.68 -14.06
C GLU A 191 -12.09 25.45 -12.53
N LEU A 192 -11.27 26.15 -11.76
CA LEU A 192 -11.23 26.04 -10.29
C LEU A 192 -11.99 27.24 -9.67
N ASN A 193 -12.75 26.94 -8.61
CA ASN A 193 -13.34 28.00 -7.79
C ASN A 193 -12.28 28.63 -6.85
N GLU A 194 -12.60 29.78 -6.25
CA GLU A 194 -11.68 30.56 -5.39
C GLU A 194 -11.13 29.72 -4.22
N HIS A 195 -11.94 28.88 -3.60
CA HIS A 195 -11.52 27.99 -2.50
C HIS A 195 -10.53 26.91 -2.97
N GLN A 196 -10.75 26.34 -4.13
CA GLN A 196 -9.83 25.34 -4.72
C GLN A 196 -8.48 25.95 -5.09
N ILE A 197 -8.49 27.18 -5.59
CA ILE A 197 -7.26 27.94 -5.90
C ILE A 197 -6.48 28.22 -4.61
N MET A 198 -7.17 28.70 -3.57
CA MET A 198 -6.56 28.98 -2.26
C MET A 198 -5.93 27.72 -1.64
N ILE A 199 -6.63 26.58 -1.65
CA ILE A 199 -6.10 25.31 -1.17
C ILE A 199 -4.85 24.88 -1.96
N LEU A 200 -4.89 25.00 -3.29
CA LEU A 200 -3.74 24.66 -4.15
C LEU A 200 -2.51 25.56 -3.89
N ASP A 201 -2.72 26.84 -3.65
CA ASP A 201 -1.61 27.76 -3.38
C ASP A 201 -1.01 27.51 -1.99
N ILE A 202 -1.82 27.15 -0.99
CA ILE A 202 -1.36 26.75 0.35
C ILE A 202 -0.56 25.44 0.28
N LEU A 203 -1.03 24.45 -0.48
CA LEU A 203 -0.37 23.14 -0.62
C LEU A 203 0.98 23.22 -1.36
N LYS A 204 1.25 24.31 -2.11
CA LYS A 204 2.58 24.55 -2.72
C LYS A 204 3.64 24.95 -1.70
N GLU A 205 3.24 25.52 -0.57
CA GLU A 205 4.16 25.96 0.49
C GLU A 205 4.52 24.82 1.46
N GLY A 206 3.81 23.70 1.42
CA GLY A 206 4.08 22.50 2.21
C GLY A 206 2.85 21.64 2.48
N ALA A 207 3.08 20.46 3.03
CA ALA A 207 1.98 19.58 3.44
C ALA A 207 1.28 20.12 4.70
N LEU A 208 -0.04 20.28 4.63
CA LEU A 208 -0.89 20.65 5.76
C LEU A 208 -1.78 19.49 6.16
N ASP A 209 -2.09 19.40 7.45
CA ASP A 209 -3.14 18.52 7.92
C ASP A 209 -4.54 19.12 7.67
N LEU A 210 -5.58 18.26 7.72
CA LEU A 210 -6.96 18.68 7.46
C LEU A 210 -7.48 19.72 8.47
N ASP A 211 -7.02 19.68 9.72
CA ASP A 211 -7.47 20.60 10.77
C ASP A 211 -6.92 22.01 10.52
N ASN A 212 -5.67 22.13 10.09
CA ASN A 212 -5.07 23.42 9.69
C ASN A 212 -5.67 23.93 8.37
N LEU A 213 -6.06 23.06 7.46
CA LEU A 213 -6.72 23.45 6.21
C LEU A 213 -8.13 24.02 6.49
N SER A 214 -8.89 23.42 7.42
CA SER A 214 -10.23 23.90 7.80
C SER A 214 -10.18 25.27 8.46
N LEU A 215 -9.19 25.53 9.33
CA LEU A 215 -9.00 26.83 9.99
C LEU A 215 -8.70 27.98 9.00
N ILE A 216 -8.08 27.69 7.87
CA ILE A 216 -7.73 28.68 6.84
C ILE A 216 -8.90 28.92 5.87
N THR A 217 -9.79 27.93 5.69
CA THR A 217 -10.90 28.03 4.74
C THR A 217 -12.20 28.56 5.34
N GLU A 218 -12.33 28.63 6.67
CA GLU A 218 -13.49 29.19 7.40
C GLU A 218 -13.37 30.68 7.74
N GLY A 219 -12.35 31.39 7.23
CA GLY A 219 -12.10 32.82 7.45
C GLY A 219 -12.73 33.76 6.41
#